data_c60b13161e097f0ebe612970d16421bb
#
_entry.id   c60b13161e097f0ebe612970d16421bb
#
_cell.length_a   1.000
_cell.length_b   1.000
_cell.length_c   1.000
_cell.angle_alpha   90.00
_cell.angle_beta   90.00
_cell.angle_gamma   90.00
#
_symmetry.space_group_name_H-M   'P 1'
#
loop_
_entity.id
_entity.type
_entity.pdbx_description
1 polymer ?
#
loop_
_entity_poly.entity_id
_entity_poly.type
_entity_poly.pdbx_seq_one_letter_code
_entity_poly.pdbx_strand_id
1 'polypeptide(L)'
;TIDDHGAELFSIYDKEKSREVLWQGDPNFWGRHAPVLFPNVGKHYGNHYRIDGMEYPSKQHGFARDTDFTCIDSTLDSVTHQIRSTEETRKVYPFDFVLRIRHILKGRTLTVSWKVANNSDRDMYFAIGGHPAFHVPVLPDTRRSDYSLTFNGEDSLTYLLLDPESGTAKAD
;
A
#
# COMPACT_ATOMS: atom_id res chain seq x y z
N THR A 1 -11.13 -3.23 -10.49
CA THR A 1 -11.56 -1.86 -10.14
C THR A 1 -10.51 -1.21 -9.28
N ILE A 2 -10.27 0.07 -9.49
CA ILE A 2 -9.38 0.91 -8.69
C ILE A 2 -10.21 2.08 -8.17
N ASP A 3 -10.03 2.43 -6.89
CA ASP A 3 -10.66 3.58 -6.26
C ASP A 3 -9.70 4.79 -6.32
N ASP A 4 -10.23 6.00 -6.46
CA ASP A 4 -9.45 7.23 -6.34
C ASP A 4 -8.95 7.44 -4.91
N HIS A 5 -9.70 6.99 -3.91
CA HIS A 5 -9.29 7.01 -2.51
C HIS A 5 -8.16 6.02 -2.27
N GLY A 6 -6.97 6.52 -1.92
CA GLY A 6 -5.75 5.73 -1.77
C GLY A 6 -5.17 5.19 -3.09
N ALA A 7 -5.76 5.48 -4.25
CA ALA A 7 -5.52 4.77 -5.51
C ALA A 7 -5.56 3.26 -5.28
N GLU A 8 -6.49 2.82 -4.42
CA GLU A 8 -6.52 1.46 -3.88
C GLU A 8 -7.11 0.49 -4.90
N LEU A 9 -6.45 -0.65 -5.08
CA LEU A 9 -6.99 -1.75 -5.85
C LEU A 9 -8.13 -2.38 -5.05
N PHE A 10 -9.35 -2.21 -5.53
CA PHE A 10 -10.58 -2.55 -4.83
C PHE A 10 -11.14 -3.93 -5.22
N SER A 11 -10.92 -4.38 -6.46
CA SER A 11 -11.45 -5.64 -6.97
C SER A 11 -10.57 -6.21 -8.06
N ILE A 12 -10.32 -7.51 -7.98
CA ILE A 12 -9.77 -8.36 -9.06
C ILE A 12 -10.77 -9.48 -9.31
N TYR A 13 -11.60 -9.32 -10.33
CA TYR A 13 -12.62 -10.30 -10.65
C TYR A 13 -12.19 -11.24 -11.79
N ASP A 14 -12.11 -12.54 -11.50
CA ASP A 14 -11.87 -13.59 -12.51
C ASP A 14 -13.17 -13.92 -13.23
N LYS A 15 -13.33 -13.40 -14.46
CA LYS A 15 -14.55 -13.58 -15.26
C LYS A 15 -14.78 -15.03 -15.70
N GLU A 16 -13.69 -15.78 -15.93
CA GLU A 16 -13.80 -17.20 -16.36
C GLU A 16 -14.33 -18.08 -15.22
N LYS A 17 -13.94 -17.77 -14.00
CA LYS A 17 -14.31 -18.53 -12.81
C LYS A 17 -15.42 -17.85 -11.99
N SER A 18 -15.91 -16.71 -12.46
CA SER A 18 -16.98 -15.91 -11.84
C SER A 18 -16.77 -15.66 -10.35
N ARG A 19 -15.54 -15.24 -9.99
CA ARG A 19 -15.18 -15.03 -8.58
C ARG A 19 -14.29 -13.81 -8.36
N GLU A 20 -14.42 -13.24 -7.17
CA GLU A 20 -13.51 -12.20 -6.67
C GLU A 20 -12.25 -12.85 -6.08
N VAL A 21 -11.10 -12.22 -6.32
CA VAL A 21 -9.80 -12.69 -5.85
C VAL A 21 -9.31 -11.89 -4.64
N LEU A 22 -9.62 -10.58 -4.61
CA LEU A 22 -9.30 -9.75 -3.47
C LEU A 22 -10.32 -9.92 -2.34
N TRP A 23 -9.83 -9.75 -1.14
CA TRP A 23 -10.65 -9.55 0.06
C TRP A 23 -11.58 -8.35 -0.13
N GLN A 24 -12.83 -8.46 0.28
CA GLN A 24 -13.87 -7.47 0.00
C GLN A 24 -14.13 -6.48 1.14
N GLY A 25 -13.15 -6.28 2.01
CA GLY A 25 -13.17 -5.20 2.98
C GLY A 25 -14.25 -5.31 4.07
N ASP A 26 -14.58 -6.53 4.55
CA ASP A 26 -15.53 -6.69 5.64
C ASP A 26 -15.04 -5.95 6.89
N PRO A 27 -15.74 -4.89 7.34
CA PRO A 27 -15.31 -4.06 8.46
C PRO A 27 -15.28 -4.80 9.82
N ASN A 28 -15.95 -5.94 9.93
CA ASN A 28 -15.87 -6.78 11.12
C ASN A 28 -14.48 -7.42 11.30
N PHE A 29 -13.67 -7.48 10.24
CA PHE A 29 -12.33 -8.04 10.24
C PHE A 29 -11.29 -7.00 9.80
N TRP A 30 -11.38 -6.52 8.56
CA TRP A 30 -10.47 -5.52 8.01
C TRP A 30 -11.12 -4.79 6.83
N GLY A 31 -11.42 -3.51 7.01
CA GLY A 31 -12.21 -2.69 6.08
C GLY A 31 -11.43 -2.13 4.88
N ARG A 32 -10.28 -2.72 4.50
CA ARG A 32 -9.49 -2.32 3.33
C ARG A 32 -9.28 -3.50 2.39
N HIS A 33 -8.72 -3.25 1.19
CA HIS A 33 -8.53 -4.27 0.15
C HIS A 33 -7.05 -4.46 -0.20
N ALA A 34 -6.38 -3.40 -0.68
CA ALA A 34 -4.99 -3.42 -1.11
C ALA A 34 -4.32 -2.03 -0.96
N PRO A 35 -4.30 -1.45 0.24
CA PRO A 35 -3.82 -0.09 0.43
C PRO A 35 -2.34 0.06 0.09
N VAL A 36 -1.98 1.23 -0.43
CA VAL A 36 -0.59 1.66 -0.62
C VAL A 36 -0.11 2.38 0.63
N LEU A 37 1.04 1.97 1.13
CA LEU A 37 1.66 2.46 2.34
C LEU A 37 2.74 3.47 1.98
N PHE A 38 2.54 4.75 2.32
CA PHE A 38 3.49 5.83 2.05
C PHE A 38 3.17 7.07 2.94
N PRO A 39 4.16 7.80 3.46
CA PRO A 39 5.61 7.67 3.25
C PRO A 39 6.32 6.71 4.23
N ASN A 40 5.58 5.94 5.03
CA ASN A 40 6.15 4.94 5.90
C ASN A 40 5.36 3.62 5.85
N VAL A 41 6.07 2.53 6.10
CA VAL A 41 5.50 1.19 6.27
C VAL A 41 5.58 0.83 7.75
N GLY A 42 4.46 0.38 8.33
CA GLY A 42 4.39 0.11 9.77
C GLY A 42 4.12 1.36 10.59
N LYS A 43 4.51 1.31 11.86
CA LYS A 43 4.26 2.34 12.87
C LYS A 43 5.59 2.79 13.47
N HIS A 44 5.78 4.09 13.61
CA HIS A 44 6.90 4.62 14.38
C HIS A 44 6.61 4.56 15.88
N TYR A 45 7.64 4.30 16.67
CA TYR A 45 7.53 4.34 18.12
C TYR A 45 7.04 5.72 18.58
N GLY A 46 6.10 5.75 19.51
CA GLY A 46 5.49 6.99 19.98
C GLY A 46 4.67 7.79 18.95
N ASN A 47 4.41 7.22 17.74
CA ASN A 47 3.70 7.90 16.65
C ASN A 47 4.35 9.20 16.16
N HIS A 48 5.67 9.29 16.20
CA HIS A 48 6.42 10.41 15.67
C HIS A 48 7.77 9.95 15.11
N TYR A 49 8.40 10.81 14.34
CA TYR A 49 9.77 10.64 13.84
C TYR A 49 10.46 12.00 13.74
N ARG A 50 11.78 12.01 13.50
CA ARG A 50 12.57 13.24 13.43
C ARG A 50 13.30 13.35 12.11
N ILE A 51 13.29 14.56 11.54
CA ILE A 51 14.08 14.96 10.38
C ILE A 51 14.76 16.28 10.72
N ASP A 52 16.08 16.34 10.58
CA ASP A 52 16.90 17.53 10.87
C ASP A 52 16.63 18.12 12.26
N GLY A 53 16.43 17.25 13.25
CA GLY A 53 16.16 17.63 14.64
C GLY A 53 14.71 18.06 14.92
N MET A 54 13.88 18.27 13.91
CA MET A 54 12.46 18.59 14.05
C MET A 54 11.62 17.32 14.17
N GLU A 55 10.63 17.35 15.06
CA GLU A 55 9.72 16.23 15.28
C GLU A 55 8.44 16.39 14.47
N TYR A 56 8.00 15.29 13.85
CA TYR A 56 6.80 15.23 13.02
C TYR A 56 5.89 14.10 13.48
N PRO A 57 4.57 14.32 13.55
CA PRO A 57 3.62 13.27 13.86
C PRO A 57 3.56 12.23 12.74
N SER A 58 3.35 10.98 13.09
CA SER A 58 3.27 9.87 12.16
C SER A 58 2.05 9.00 12.45
N LYS A 59 1.35 8.61 11.39
CA LYS A 59 0.32 7.57 11.45
C LYS A 59 0.89 6.25 10.97
N GLN A 60 0.33 5.15 11.45
CA GLN A 60 0.62 3.82 10.92
C GLN A 60 0.39 3.79 9.41
N HIS A 61 1.41 3.38 8.66
CA HIS A 61 1.41 3.29 7.19
C HIS A 61 1.29 4.62 6.44
N GLY A 62 1.55 5.73 7.11
CA GLY A 62 1.51 7.06 6.51
C GLY A 62 0.10 7.55 6.18
N PHE A 63 -0.01 8.32 5.11
CA PHE A 63 -1.26 9.00 4.75
C PHE A 63 -1.77 8.68 3.34
N ALA A 64 -0.97 8.10 2.45
CA ALA A 64 -1.38 7.90 1.06
C ALA A 64 -2.67 7.10 0.92
N ARG A 65 -2.84 6.06 1.72
CA ARG A 65 -4.05 5.22 1.73
C ARG A 65 -5.33 5.92 2.20
N ASP A 66 -5.20 7.11 2.81
CA ASP A 66 -6.30 7.91 3.35
C ASP A 66 -6.43 9.25 2.59
N THR A 67 -5.84 9.34 1.39
CA THR A 67 -5.84 10.55 0.55
C THR A 67 -6.50 10.27 -0.79
N ASP A 68 -7.31 11.20 -1.27
CA ASP A 68 -7.87 11.10 -2.61
C ASP A 68 -6.81 11.44 -3.66
N PHE A 69 -6.61 10.54 -4.59
CA PHE A 69 -5.72 10.71 -5.72
C PHE A 69 -6.48 11.27 -6.92
N THR A 70 -5.76 12.00 -7.75
CA THR A 70 -6.28 12.44 -9.04
C THR A 70 -5.92 11.42 -10.12
N CYS A 71 -6.91 10.92 -10.85
CA CYS A 71 -6.66 10.15 -12.07
C CYS A 71 -6.08 11.09 -13.14
N ILE A 72 -4.86 10.84 -13.59
CA ILE A 72 -4.14 11.68 -14.56
C ILE A 72 -4.02 11.05 -15.93
N ASP A 73 -4.25 9.76 -16.06
CA ASP A 73 -4.22 9.00 -17.30
C ASP A 73 -5.05 7.73 -17.17
N SER A 74 -5.83 7.41 -18.20
CA SER A 74 -6.64 6.19 -18.24
C SER A 74 -6.77 5.68 -19.67
N THR A 75 -6.59 4.36 -19.83
CA THR A 75 -6.79 3.62 -21.08
C THR A 75 -7.71 2.42 -20.82
N LEU A 76 -7.91 1.57 -21.83
CA LEU A 76 -8.71 0.35 -21.67
C LEU A 76 -8.08 -0.66 -20.68
N ASP A 77 -6.76 -0.64 -20.52
CA ASP A 77 -5.99 -1.61 -19.77
C ASP A 77 -5.07 -1.00 -18.69
N SER A 78 -5.10 0.30 -18.53
CA SER A 78 -4.29 0.98 -17.52
C SER A 78 -4.95 2.23 -16.96
N VAL A 79 -4.59 2.55 -15.70
CA VAL A 79 -4.95 3.80 -15.05
C VAL A 79 -3.77 4.30 -14.23
N THR A 80 -3.57 5.62 -14.20
CA THR A 80 -2.53 6.27 -13.41
C THR A 80 -3.15 7.32 -12.49
N HIS A 81 -2.94 7.15 -11.21
CA HIS A 81 -3.33 8.08 -10.17
C HIS A 81 -2.13 8.84 -9.61
N GLN A 82 -2.36 10.05 -9.14
CA GLN A 82 -1.32 10.92 -8.61
C GLN A 82 -1.77 11.68 -7.39
N ILE A 83 -0.88 11.80 -6.39
CA ILE A 83 -0.92 12.84 -5.37
C ILE A 83 0.37 13.64 -5.38
N ARG A 84 0.29 14.86 -4.82
CA ARG A 84 1.42 15.76 -4.61
C ARG A 84 1.45 16.22 -3.16
N SER A 85 2.61 16.70 -2.72
CA SER A 85 2.70 17.41 -1.46
C SER A 85 1.75 18.61 -1.41
N THR A 86 1.17 18.84 -0.26
CA THR A 86 0.32 19.98 0.07
C THR A 86 0.83 20.64 1.35
N GLU A 87 0.28 21.78 1.75
CA GLU A 87 0.59 22.39 3.03
C GLU A 87 0.28 21.45 4.20
N GLU A 88 -0.81 20.69 4.11
CA GLU A 88 -1.20 19.73 5.14
C GLU A 88 -0.23 18.53 5.20
N THR A 89 0.19 17.98 4.05
CA THR A 89 1.16 16.87 4.07
C THR A 89 2.52 17.32 4.60
N ARG A 90 2.94 18.57 4.34
CA ARG A 90 4.22 19.10 4.87
C ARG A 90 4.26 19.22 6.40
N LYS A 91 3.11 19.34 7.05
CA LYS A 91 3.03 19.35 8.53
C LYS A 91 3.41 18.00 9.15
N VAL A 92 3.22 16.92 8.41
CA VAL A 92 3.50 15.55 8.86
C VAL A 92 4.63 14.88 8.09
N TYR A 93 4.98 15.40 6.91
CA TYR A 93 6.06 14.90 6.05
C TYR A 93 6.65 16.07 5.27
N PRO A 94 7.78 16.66 5.75
CA PRO A 94 8.26 17.97 5.33
C PRO A 94 9.06 17.95 4.03
N PHE A 95 8.51 17.30 3.00
CA PHE A 95 9.11 17.18 1.67
C PHE A 95 8.13 17.53 0.58
N ASP A 96 8.64 18.05 -0.52
CA ASP A 96 7.91 18.21 -1.76
C ASP A 96 8.05 16.96 -2.61
N PHE A 97 6.95 16.30 -2.86
CA PHE A 97 6.94 15.03 -3.58
C PHE A 97 5.80 14.95 -4.61
N VAL A 98 5.97 14.02 -5.53
CA VAL A 98 4.89 13.49 -6.38
C VAL A 98 4.92 11.98 -6.26
N LEU A 99 3.82 11.39 -5.83
CA LEU A 99 3.60 9.94 -5.89
C LEU A 99 2.61 9.63 -7.02
N ARG A 100 3.02 8.75 -7.93
CA ARG A 100 2.16 8.17 -8.97
C ARG A 100 2.04 6.68 -8.76
N ILE A 101 0.82 6.20 -8.92
CA ILE A 101 0.49 4.77 -8.87
C ILE A 101 -0.14 4.42 -10.20
N ARG A 102 0.48 3.50 -10.94
CA ARG A 102 -0.04 3.01 -12.20
C ARG A 102 -0.40 1.56 -12.10
N HIS A 103 -1.63 1.24 -12.47
CA HIS A 103 -2.13 -0.12 -12.61
C HIS A 103 -2.25 -0.47 -14.09
N ILE A 104 -1.72 -1.63 -14.50
CA ILE A 104 -1.76 -2.12 -15.88
C ILE A 104 -2.26 -3.55 -15.86
N LEU A 105 -3.30 -3.84 -16.64
CA LEU A 105 -3.84 -5.18 -16.80
C LEU A 105 -3.54 -5.71 -18.21
N LYS A 106 -2.73 -6.76 -18.30
CA LYS A 106 -2.46 -7.47 -19.56
C LYS A 106 -2.82 -8.94 -19.43
N GLY A 107 -3.90 -9.34 -20.09
CA GLY A 107 -4.42 -10.69 -19.96
C GLY A 107 -4.79 -11.00 -18.51
N ARG A 108 -4.05 -11.90 -17.87
CA ARG A 108 -4.23 -12.27 -16.46
C ARG A 108 -3.18 -11.68 -15.51
N THR A 109 -2.36 -10.77 -16.01
CA THR A 109 -1.31 -10.14 -15.22
C THR A 109 -1.69 -8.71 -14.88
N LEU A 110 -1.78 -8.41 -13.58
CA LEU A 110 -1.89 -7.05 -13.06
C LEU A 110 -0.50 -6.58 -12.60
N THR A 111 -0.06 -5.46 -13.16
CA THR A 111 1.17 -4.78 -12.74
C THR A 111 0.80 -3.52 -11.99
N VAL A 112 1.34 -3.35 -10.78
CA VAL A 112 1.24 -2.11 -9.99
C VAL A 112 2.62 -1.48 -9.93
N SER A 113 2.75 -0.25 -10.43
CA SER A 113 4.00 0.50 -10.46
C SER A 113 3.88 1.74 -9.61
N TRP A 114 4.87 1.99 -8.76
CA TRP A 114 4.98 3.22 -7.98
C TRP A 114 6.12 4.07 -8.49
N LYS A 115 5.86 5.35 -8.66
CA LYS A 115 6.88 6.34 -8.98
C LYS A 115 6.82 7.47 -7.96
N VAL A 116 7.88 7.58 -7.16
CA VAL A 116 8.08 8.65 -6.20
C VAL A 116 9.09 9.62 -6.79
N ALA A 117 8.72 10.89 -6.93
CA ALA A 117 9.62 11.96 -7.33
C ALA A 117 9.84 12.89 -6.14
N ASN A 118 11.10 13.13 -5.80
CA ASN A 118 11.51 14.17 -4.86
C ASN A 118 11.59 15.50 -5.61
N ASN A 119 10.79 16.46 -5.19
CA ASN A 119 10.77 17.83 -5.70
C ASN A 119 11.32 18.83 -4.67
N SER A 120 11.85 18.33 -3.54
CA SER A 120 12.56 19.14 -2.55
C SER A 120 13.99 19.45 -3.03
N ASP A 121 14.60 20.43 -2.44
CA ASP A 121 16.02 20.80 -2.62
C ASP A 121 17.00 19.96 -1.77
N ARG A 122 16.50 18.94 -1.08
CA ARG A 122 17.25 18.06 -0.17
C ARG A 122 16.83 16.59 -0.31
N ASP A 123 17.60 15.70 0.29
CA ASP A 123 17.31 14.27 0.32
C ASP A 123 15.96 14.00 1.00
N MET A 124 15.16 13.14 0.38
CA MET A 124 13.85 12.75 0.87
C MET A 124 13.86 11.28 1.30
N TYR A 125 13.51 11.04 2.53
CA TYR A 125 13.49 9.71 3.15
C TYR A 125 12.06 9.17 3.17
N PHE A 126 11.86 7.96 2.64
CA PHE A 126 10.55 7.32 2.65
C PHE A 126 10.67 5.79 2.63
N ALA A 127 9.60 5.14 3.04
CA ALA A 127 9.32 3.76 2.73
C ALA A 127 7.99 3.68 1.97
N ILE A 128 7.89 2.70 1.04
CA ILE A 128 6.67 2.45 0.29
C ILE A 128 6.39 0.95 0.26
N GLY A 129 5.12 0.57 0.33
CA GLY A 129 4.71 -0.81 0.27
C GLY A 129 3.28 -0.99 -0.22
N GLY A 130 2.97 -2.21 -0.69
CA GLY A 130 1.61 -2.64 -0.97
C GLY A 130 1.14 -3.61 0.09
N HIS A 131 -0.13 -3.56 0.41
CA HIS A 131 -0.75 -4.41 1.43
C HIS A 131 -2.00 -5.11 0.89
N PRO A 132 -1.88 -5.91 -0.21
CA PRO A 132 -3.04 -6.59 -0.77
C PRO A 132 -3.51 -7.73 0.13
N ALA A 133 -4.82 -7.82 0.35
CA ALA A 133 -5.45 -8.96 0.96
C ALA A 133 -6.13 -9.82 -0.12
N PHE A 134 -5.84 -11.11 -0.10
CA PHE A 134 -6.43 -12.08 -1.01
C PHE A 134 -7.49 -12.90 -0.30
N HIS A 135 -8.56 -13.22 -1.02
CA HIS A 135 -9.60 -14.10 -0.52
C HIS A 135 -9.09 -15.54 -0.43
N VAL A 136 -9.00 -16.08 0.78
CA VAL A 136 -8.53 -17.44 1.06
C VAL A 136 -9.44 -18.08 2.12
N PRO A 137 -10.02 -19.25 1.84
CA PRO A 137 -9.86 -20.13 0.69
C PRO A 137 -10.54 -19.59 -0.57
N VAL A 138 -9.96 -19.87 -1.74
CA VAL A 138 -10.48 -19.48 -3.06
C VAL A 138 -11.41 -20.54 -3.64
N LEU A 139 -11.16 -21.80 -3.33
CA LEU A 139 -11.95 -22.94 -3.82
C LEU A 139 -12.86 -23.47 -2.71
N PRO A 140 -14.09 -23.90 -3.05
CA PRO A 140 -14.93 -24.60 -2.10
C PRO A 140 -14.21 -25.85 -1.57
N ASP A 141 -14.54 -26.26 -0.36
CA ASP A 141 -14.00 -27.46 0.31
C ASP A 141 -12.49 -27.45 0.57
N THR A 142 -11.84 -26.26 0.46
CA THR A 142 -10.43 -26.07 0.85
C THR A 142 -10.33 -25.22 2.11
N ARG A 143 -9.17 -25.35 2.80
CA ARG A 143 -8.83 -24.59 4.01
C ARG A 143 -7.73 -23.60 3.70
N ARG A 144 -7.59 -22.56 4.50
CA ARG A 144 -6.49 -21.58 4.39
C ARG A 144 -5.11 -22.25 4.36
N SER A 145 -4.93 -23.33 5.11
CA SER A 145 -3.68 -24.11 5.14
C SER A 145 -3.33 -24.81 3.82
N ASP A 146 -4.27 -24.90 2.89
CA ASP A 146 -4.06 -25.53 1.59
C ASP A 146 -3.48 -24.54 0.54
N TYR A 147 -3.23 -23.30 0.98
CA TYR A 147 -2.68 -22.21 0.14
C TYR A 147 -1.31 -21.80 0.65
N SER A 148 -0.45 -21.41 -0.28
CA SER A 148 0.89 -20.90 0.01
C SER A 148 1.20 -19.66 -0.82
N LEU A 149 2.12 -18.84 -0.32
CA LEU A 149 2.75 -17.76 -1.08
C LEU A 149 4.15 -18.22 -1.48
N THR A 150 4.47 -18.06 -2.76
CA THR A 150 5.80 -18.37 -3.30
C THR A 150 6.42 -17.09 -3.83
N PHE A 151 7.66 -16.83 -3.41
CA PHE A 151 8.45 -15.69 -3.86
C PHE A 151 9.53 -16.21 -4.81
N ASN A 152 9.38 -15.90 -6.10
CA ASN A 152 10.32 -16.39 -7.12
C ASN A 152 11.69 -15.72 -6.96
N GLY A 153 12.72 -16.54 -6.96
CA GLY A 153 14.11 -16.08 -6.84
C GLY A 153 14.63 -15.92 -5.41
N GLU A 154 13.80 -16.23 -4.40
CA GLU A 154 14.16 -16.13 -3.00
C GLU A 154 14.06 -17.52 -2.32
N ASP A 155 15.20 -18.02 -1.82
CA ASP A 155 15.24 -19.28 -1.06
C ASP A 155 14.87 -19.09 0.42
N SER A 156 14.98 -17.85 0.92
CA SER A 156 14.61 -17.49 2.28
C SER A 156 14.12 -16.03 2.36
N LEU A 157 13.22 -15.77 3.28
CA LEU A 157 12.71 -14.43 3.54
C LEU A 157 12.94 -14.06 5.00
N THR A 158 13.46 -12.85 5.21
CA THR A 158 13.53 -12.27 6.54
C THR A 158 12.28 -11.44 6.80
N TYR A 159 11.69 -11.60 7.96
CA TYR A 159 10.57 -10.78 8.41
C TYR A 159 10.82 -10.25 9.82
N LEU A 160 10.20 -9.13 10.13
CA LEU A 160 10.26 -8.54 11.46
C LEU A 160 9.01 -8.96 12.26
N LEU A 161 9.23 -9.39 13.49
CA LEU A 161 8.14 -9.60 14.43
C LEU A 161 7.66 -8.25 14.98
N LEU A 162 6.36 -8.13 15.15
CA LEU A 162 5.78 -6.97 15.79
C LEU A 162 5.77 -7.15 17.30
N ASP A 163 6.10 -6.08 18.00
CA ASP A 163 5.82 -5.95 19.41
C ASP A 163 4.32 -5.68 19.59
N PRO A 164 3.58 -6.54 20.32
CA PRO A 164 2.13 -6.40 20.44
C PRO A 164 1.71 -5.17 21.26
N GLU A 165 2.56 -4.63 22.12
CA GLU A 165 2.24 -3.48 22.96
C GLU A 165 2.47 -2.17 22.20
N SER A 166 3.61 -2.02 21.52
CA SER A 166 3.94 -0.80 20.79
C SER A 166 3.41 -0.78 19.36
N GLY A 167 3.21 -1.96 18.75
CA GLY A 167 2.88 -2.12 17.34
C GLY A 167 4.03 -1.75 16.39
N THR A 168 5.26 -1.69 16.91
CA THR A 168 6.48 -1.46 16.14
C THR A 168 7.26 -2.76 15.95
N ALA A 169 8.32 -2.74 15.14
CA ALA A 169 9.21 -3.89 15.00
C ALA A 169 9.85 -4.21 16.35
N LYS A 170 9.90 -5.50 16.70
CA LYS A 170 10.62 -5.97 17.88
C LYS A 170 12.10 -5.68 17.72
N ALA A 171 12.71 -5.13 18.75
CA ALA A 171 14.16 -5.15 18.85
C ALA A 171 14.61 -6.60 19.07
N ASP A 172 15.66 -7.03 18.37
CA ASP A 172 16.30 -8.33 18.57
C ASP A 172 16.91 -8.44 19.97
#